data_cd0b14ec1aaafa07e46f2c0ef5b1f013
#
_entry.id   cd0b14ec1aaafa07e46f2c0ef5b1f013
#
_cell.length_a   1.000
_cell.length_b   1.000
_cell.length_c   1.000
_cell.angle_alpha   90.00
_cell.angle_beta   90.00
_cell.angle_gamma   90.00
#
_symmetry.space_group_name_H-M   'P 1'
#
loop_
_entity.id
_entity.type
_entity.pdbx_description
1 polymer ?
#
loop_
_entity_poly.entity_id
_entity_poly.type
_entity_poly.pdbx_seq_one_letter_code
_entity_poly.pdbx_strand_id
1 'polypeptide(L)'
;MIDPRTSVVEHRLGGIGRIIAVSSGKGGVGKSLVATTLALALARKGYKVGLFDLDFTSPSTHIILGTRDAKPVEDKGLLPPTVSGLEYMSLIYYTGDQAAPLRGLDTSNALIELLAVTLWGKLDFLVIDMPPGIGDAVLDLVRLVRNVEILVVTTPSQLAFETVKKFVTLLKQMKVKVLGVVENMKMDNADKIEAKTEELGVPFLGEIRYDPKVEKAIGNEAKLLDTEIARRIKEIIDSTLC
;
A
#
# COMPACT_ATOMS: atom_id res chain seq x y z
N MET A 1 -21.56 -3.53 19.79
CA MET A 1 -20.52 -4.29 20.54
C MET A 1 -19.19 -4.00 19.85
N ILE A 2 -18.17 -3.53 20.57
CA ILE A 2 -16.84 -3.28 20.00
C ILE A 2 -16.18 -4.63 19.81
N ASP A 3 -15.63 -4.92 18.62
CA ASP A 3 -14.90 -6.17 18.36
C ASP A 3 -13.66 -6.22 19.27
N PRO A 4 -13.50 -7.25 20.11
CA PRO A 4 -12.37 -7.34 21.04
C PRO A 4 -11.00 -7.38 20.34
N ARG A 5 -10.98 -7.78 19.06
CA ARG A 5 -9.76 -7.78 18.25
C ARG A 5 -9.23 -6.37 17.97
N THR A 6 -10.08 -5.34 18.04
CA THR A 6 -9.67 -3.92 17.82
C THR A 6 -8.58 -3.51 18.80
N SER A 7 -8.69 -3.85 20.08
CA SER A 7 -7.66 -3.52 21.07
C SER A 7 -6.34 -4.26 20.82
N VAL A 8 -6.41 -5.47 20.29
CA VAL A 8 -5.21 -6.24 19.91
C VAL A 8 -4.51 -5.57 18.74
N VAL A 9 -5.26 -5.17 17.71
CA VAL A 9 -4.73 -4.45 16.54
C VAL A 9 -4.08 -3.13 16.96
N GLU A 10 -4.74 -2.33 17.80
CA GLU A 10 -4.18 -1.09 18.35
C GLU A 10 -2.84 -1.35 19.07
N HIS A 11 -2.76 -2.39 19.87
CA HIS A 11 -1.52 -2.76 20.58
C HIS A 11 -0.41 -3.21 19.61
N ARG A 12 -0.75 -4.01 18.58
CA ARG A 12 0.20 -4.52 17.58
C ARG A 12 0.81 -3.41 16.73
N LEU A 13 0.01 -2.42 16.39
CA LEU A 13 0.42 -1.30 15.55
C LEU A 13 0.98 -0.11 16.33
N GLY A 14 0.84 -0.10 17.65
CA GLY A 14 1.25 1.01 18.52
C GLY A 14 2.75 1.31 18.55
N GLY A 15 3.59 0.37 18.11
CA GLY A 15 5.06 0.55 18.00
C GLY A 15 5.53 1.09 16.65
N ILE A 16 4.60 1.39 15.73
CA ILE A 16 4.90 1.82 14.36
C ILE A 16 4.81 3.34 14.27
N GLY A 17 5.84 3.99 13.73
CA GLY A 17 5.91 5.44 13.63
C GLY A 17 4.86 6.03 12.69
N ARG A 18 4.80 5.55 11.44
CA ARG A 18 3.79 5.97 10.45
C ARG A 18 3.24 4.77 9.68
N ILE A 19 1.93 4.77 9.44
CA ILE A 19 1.25 3.71 8.68
C ILE A 19 0.67 4.34 7.42
N ILE A 20 1.20 3.93 6.26
CA ILE A 20 0.82 4.45 4.95
C ILE A 20 0.12 3.35 4.16
N ALA A 21 -1.18 3.52 3.93
CA ALA A 21 -1.93 2.61 3.07
C ALA A 21 -1.99 3.14 1.64
N VAL A 22 -1.41 2.38 0.72
CA VAL A 22 -1.45 2.69 -0.71
C VAL A 22 -2.72 2.10 -1.29
N SER A 23 -3.56 2.95 -1.84
CA SER A 23 -4.88 2.57 -2.34
C SER A 23 -5.15 3.16 -3.73
N SER A 24 -6.19 2.69 -4.39
CA SER A 24 -6.58 3.17 -5.71
C SER A 24 -8.08 3.03 -5.94
N GLY A 25 -8.65 3.88 -6.77
CA GLY A 25 -10.07 3.82 -7.12
C GLY A 25 -10.45 2.62 -7.98
N LYS A 26 -9.50 2.00 -8.68
CA LYS A 26 -9.69 0.82 -9.56
C LYS A 26 -8.42 -0.02 -9.65
N GLY A 27 -8.55 -1.26 -10.14
CA GLY A 27 -7.42 -2.14 -10.43
C GLY A 27 -6.59 -1.69 -11.64
N GLY A 28 -5.35 -2.20 -11.74
CA GLY A 28 -4.48 -2.01 -12.90
C GLY A 28 -3.77 -0.65 -12.98
N VAL A 29 -3.78 0.16 -11.92
CA VAL A 29 -3.10 1.48 -11.88
C VAL A 29 -1.65 1.42 -11.40
N GLY A 30 -1.14 0.23 -11.06
CA GLY A 30 0.22 0.05 -10.53
C GLY A 30 0.36 0.31 -9.03
N LYS A 31 -0.74 0.22 -8.27
CA LYS A 31 -0.79 0.41 -6.81
C LYS A 31 0.28 -0.40 -6.07
N SER A 32 0.33 -1.72 -6.27
CA SER A 32 1.27 -2.62 -5.60
C SER A 32 2.73 -2.33 -5.96
N LEU A 33 2.97 -1.89 -7.20
CA LEU A 33 4.29 -1.45 -7.63
C LEU A 33 4.72 -0.18 -6.89
N VAL A 34 3.82 0.80 -6.75
CA VAL A 34 4.06 2.03 -5.97
C VAL A 34 4.29 1.69 -4.50
N ALA A 35 3.47 0.82 -3.91
CA ALA A 35 3.61 0.39 -2.51
C ALA A 35 4.95 -0.29 -2.24
N THR A 36 5.31 -1.26 -3.08
CA THR A 36 6.58 -2.00 -2.93
C THR A 36 7.78 -1.08 -3.15
N THR A 37 7.74 -0.23 -4.17
CA THR A 37 8.84 0.71 -4.46
C THR A 37 8.99 1.74 -3.33
N LEU A 38 7.88 2.22 -2.75
CA LEU A 38 7.89 3.12 -1.60
C LEU A 38 8.57 2.46 -0.39
N ALA A 39 8.18 1.23 -0.05
CA ALA A 39 8.78 0.49 1.06
C ALA A 39 10.29 0.27 0.85
N LEU A 40 10.70 -0.18 -0.33
CA LEU A 40 12.11 -0.38 -0.67
C LEU A 40 12.91 0.92 -0.61
N ALA A 41 12.38 2.02 -1.13
CA ALA A 41 13.05 3.32 -1.13
C ALA A 41 13.23 3.86 0.29
N LEU A 42 12.24 3.70 1.17
CA LEU A 42 12.34 4.04 2.59
C LEU A 42 13.42 3.19 3.30
N ALA A 43 13.42 1.87 3.07
CA ALA A 43 14.42 0.99 3.65
C ALA A 43 15.86 1.35 3.17
N ARG A 44 16.02 1.74 1.91
CA ARG A 44 17.32 2.22 1.37
C ARG A 44 17.77 3.54 1.99
N LYS A 45 16.88 4.34 2.54
CA LYS A 45 17.21 5.53 3.33
C LYS A 45 17.60 5.22 4.79
N GLY A 46 17.55 3.94 5.18
CA GLY A 46 17.93 3.48 6.53
C GLY A 46 16.78 3.39 7.52
N TYR A 47 15.53 3.60 7.08
CA TYR A 47 14.35 3.39 7.92
C TYR A 47 14.05 1.90 8.13
N LYS A 48 13.49 1.57 9.29
CA LYS A 48 12.90 0.25 9.56
C LYS A 48 11.50 0.21 8.97
N VAL A 49 11.30 -0.63 7.96
CA VAL A 49 10.08 -0.62 7.15
C VAL A 49 9.44 -1.99 7.10
N GLY A 50 8.12 -2.02 7.31
CA GLY A 50 7.27 -3.15 7.01
C GLY A 50 6.52 -2.94 5.69
N LEU A 51 6.34 -4.02 4.92
CA LEU A 51 5.45 -4.07 3.76
C LEU A 51 4.38 -5.13 4.01
N PHE A 52 3.12 -4.71 4.01
CA PHE A 52 1.98 -5.58 4.23
C PHE A 52 1.09 -5.63 3.00
N ASP A 53 1.03 -6.78 2.33
CA ASP A 53 0.14 -7.02 1.19
C ASP A 53 -1.22 -7.51 1.69
N LEU A 54 -2.22 -6.66 1.60
CA LEU A 54 -3.63 -6.93 1.94
C LEU A 54 -4.53 -7.05 0.69
N ASP A 55 -3.96 -7.16 -0.50
CA ASP A 55 -4.74 -7.46 -1.71
C ASP A 55 -5.05 -8.96 -1.77
N PHE A 56 -6.12 -9.36 -1.09
CA PHE A 56 -6.54 -10.77 -1.00
C PHE A 56 -6.96 -11.37 -2.34
N THR A 57 -7.29 -10.53 -3.33
CA THR A 57 -7.78 -10.99 -4.63
C THR A 57 -6.66 -11.23 -5.63
N SER A 58 -5.60 -10.41 -5.56
CA SER A 58 -4.49 -10.46 -6.51
C SER A 58 -3.20 -10.01 -5.84
N PRO A 59 -2.73 -10.72 -4.80
CA PRO A 59 -1.47 -10.35 -4.13
C PRO A 59 -0.33 -10.39 -5.15
N SER A 60 0.42 -9.31 -5.24
CA SER A 60 1.45 -9.16 -6.28
C SER A 60 2.79 -8.64 -5.75
N THR A 61 2.85 -8.16 -4.52
CA THR A 61 4.08 -7.61 -3.95
C THR A 61 5.20 -8.64 -3.84
N HIS A 62 4.88 -9.93 -3.61
CA HIS A 62 5.85 -11.04 -3.60
C HIS A 62 6.51 -11.25 -4.97
N ILE A 63 5.77 -11.06 -6.07
CA ILE A 63 6.30 -11.15 -7.43
C ILE A 63 7.24 -9.98 -7.68
N ILE A 64 6.84 -8.77 -7.27
CA ILE A 64 7.65 -7.55 -7.43
C ILE A 64 8.95 -7.66 -6.64
N LEU A 65 8.92 -8.22 -5.43
CA LEU A 65 10.10 -8.47 -4.60
C LEU A 65 10.96 -9.66 -5.07
N GLY A 66 10.41 -10.54 -5.92
CA GLY A 66 11.09 -11.77 -6.35
C GLY A 66 11.22 -12.82 -5.23
N THR A 67 10.29 -12.80 -4.25
CA THR A 67 10.31 -13.75 -3.13
C THR A 67 9.16 -14.73 -3.22
N ARG A 68 9.46 -16.03 -3.05
CA ARG A 68 8.43 -17.09 -3.01
C ARG A 68 8.56 -17.98 -1.77
N ASP A 69 9.75 -18.06 -1.19
CA ASP A 69 10.07 -19.06 -0.16
C ASP A 69 10.17 -18.49 1.25
N ALA A 70 10.16 -17.15 1.39
CA ALA A 70 10.19 -16.52 2.70
C ALA A 70 8.83 -16.67 3.39
N LYS A 71 8.77 -17.42 4.49
CA LYS A 71 7.53 -17.66 5.25
C LYS A 71 7.62 -17.03 6.63
N PRO A 72 6.48 -16.55 7.20
CA PRO A 72 6.44 -16.10 8.57
C PRO A 72 6.72 -17.26 9.54
N VAL A 73 7.30 -16.93 10.67
CA VAL A 73 7.52 -17.87 11.77
C VAL A 73 6.42 -17.71 12.80
N GLU A 74 5.84 -18.82 13.23
CA GLU A 74 4.82 -18.82 14.28
C GLU A 74 5.48 -18.83 15.66
N ASP A 75 5.33 -17.72 16.40
CA ASP A 75 5.72 -17.61 17.81
C ASP A 75 4.75 -16.66 18.54
N LYS A 76 3.71 -17.21 19.16
CA LYS A 76 2.62 -16.43 19.80
C LYS A 76 1.94 -15.39 18.87
N GLY A 77 2.09 -15.57 17.59
CA GLY A 77 1.65 -14.77 16.48
C GLY A 77 2.54 -15.04 15.27
N LEU A 78 2.50 -14.18 14.27
CA LEU A 78 3.22 -14.34 13.00
C LEU A 78 4.37 -13.31 12.94
N LEU A 79 5.59 -13.79 13.04
CA LEU A 79 6.78 -12.96 12.82
C LEU A 79 7.04 -12.83 11.33
N PRO A 80 6.96 -11.62 10.76
CA PRO A 80 7.25 -11.41 9.35
C PRO A 80 8.69 -11.80 8.98
N PRO A 81 8.92 -12.49 7.86
CA PRO A 81 10.26 -12.70 7.36
C PRO A 81 10.88 -11.38 6.88
N THR A 82 12.19 -11.31 6.91
CA THR A 82 12.93 -10.20 6.30
C THR A 82 13.19 -10.48 4.84
N VAL A 83 12.66 -9.62 3.95
CA VAL A 83 12.83 -9.70 2.49
C VAL A 83 13.32 -8.35 1.99
N SER A 84 14.44 -8.30 1.30
CA SER A 84 15.02 -7.06 0.77
C SER A 84 15.18 -5.94 1.82
N GLY A 85 15.42 -6.31 3.08
CA GLY A 85 15.53 -5.36 4.20
C GLY A 85 14.19 -4.88 4.76
N LEU A 86 13.07 -5.44 4.33
CA LEU A 86 11.72 -5.17 4.80
C LEU A 86 11.22 -6.29 5.72
N GLU A 87 10.50 -5.96 6.79
CA GLU A 87 9.59 -6.93 7.40
C GLU A 87 8.41 -7.12 6.45
N TYR A 88 8.27 -8.30 5.85
CA TYR A 88 7.28 -8.53 4.80
C TYR A 88 6.20 -9.52 5.22
N MET A 89 4.93 -9.15 5.02
CA MET A 89 3.80 -10.03 5.27
C MET A 89 2.81 -9.97 4.11
N SER A 90 2.31 -11.13 3.69
CA SER A 90 1.27 -11.27 2.67
C SER A 90 0.44 -12.51 2.92
N LEU A 91 -0.83 -12.48 2.53
CA LEU A 91 -1.72 -13.63 2.60
C LEU A 91 -1.24 -14.80 1.70
N ILE A 92 -0.43 -14.52 0.68
CA ILE A 92 0.10 -15.52 -0.25
C ILE A 92 0.76 -16.70 0.48
N TYR A 93 1.30 -16.47 1.67
CA TYR A 93 1.93 -17.50 2.49
C TYR A 93 0.97 -18.59 2.96
N TYR A 94 -0.34 -18.30 2.98
CA TYR A 94 -1.39 -19.21 3.44
C TYR A 94 -2.23 -19.76 2.30
N THR A 95 -2.37 -19.00 1.21
CA THR A 95 -3.19 -19.39 0.05
C THR A 95 -2.37 -20.02 -1.07
N GLY A 96 -1.03 -19.88 -1.04
CA GLY A 96 -0.19 -20.21 -2.17
C GLY A 96 -0.56 -19.34 -3.38
N ASP A 97 -0.26 -19.81 -4.59
CA ASP A 97 -0.64 -19.12 -5.84
C ASP A 97 -2.15 -19.24 -6.18
N GLN A 98 -2.96 -19.71 -5.25
CA GLN A 98 -4.40 -19.82 -5.44
C GLN A 98 -5.10 -18.54 -4.98
N ALA A 99 -6.02 -18.04 -5.80
CA ALA A 99 -6.87 -16.93 -5.40
C ALA A 99 -7.72 -17.36 -4.19
N ALA A 100 -7.65 -16.62 -3.09
CA ALA A 100 -8.52 -16.84 -1.95
C ALA A 100 -9.91 -16.29 -2.30
N PRO A 101 -10.96 -17.13 -2.43
CA PRO A 101 -12.31 -16.68 -2.80
C PRO A 101 -13.03 -16.05 -1.60
N LEU A 102 -12.34 -15.17 -0.87
CA LEU A 102 -12.90 -14.44 0.26
C LEU A 102 -13.90 -13.39 -0.21
N ARG A 103 -15.05 -13.30 0.43
CA ARG A 103 -16.11 -12.34 0.11
C ARG A 103 -16.66 -11.67 1.36
N GLY A 104 -16.94 -10.37 1.27
CA GLY A 104 -17.63 -9.61 2.29
C GLY A 104 -17.03 -9.81 3.69
N LEU A 105 -17.80 -10.39 4.62
CA LEU A 105 -17.39 -10.62 6.01
C LEU A 105 -16.12 -11.48 6.14
N ASP A 106 -15.85 -12.40 5.21
CA ASP A 106 -14.65 -13.23 5.25
C ASP A 106 -13.40 -12.39 4.98
N THR A 107 -13.48 -11.44 4.04
CA THR A 107 -12.39 -10.49 3.74
C THR A 107 -12.12 -9.58 4.93
N SER A 108 -13.17 -9.01 5.54
CA SER A 108 -13.06 -8.18 6.74
C SER A 108 -12.44 -8.95 7.91
N ASN A 109 -12.89 -10.18 8.14
CA ASN A 109 -12.37 -11.02 9.21
C ASN A 109 -10.89 -11.38 8.96
N ALA A 110 -10.52 -11.76 7.74
CA ALA A 110 -9.13 -12.07 7.38
C ALA A 110 -8.21 -10.86 7.58
N LEU A 111 -8.67 -9.66 7.21
CA LEU A 111 -7.93 -8.41 7.43
C LEU A 111 -7.70 -8.16 8.92
N ILE A 112 -8.76 -8.22 9.74
CA ILE A 112 -8.67 -8.01 11.19
C ILE A 112 -7.74 -9.04 11.83
N GLU A 113 -7.87 -10.30 11.42
CA GLU A 113 -7.07 -11.39 11.95
C GLU A 113 -5.58 -11.20 11.62
N LEU A 114 -5.25 -10.93 10.36
CA LEU A 114 -3.86 -10.67 9.96
C LEU A 114 -3.25 -9.46 10.68
N LEU A 115 -4.01 -8.38 10.85
CA LEU A 115 -3.56 -7.21 11.63
C LEU A 115 -3.33 -7.58 13.11
N ALA A 116 -4.15 -8.46 13.70
CA ALA A 116 -4.05 -8.85 15.09
C ALA A 116 -2.94 -9.86 15.35
N VAL A 117 -2.71 -10.81 14.42
CA VAL A 117 -1.73 -11.90 14.64
C VAL A 117 -0.31 -11.55 14.20
N THR A 118 -0.14 -10.56 13.29
CA THR A 118 1.19 -10.18 12.81
C THR A 118 1.97 -9.40 13.87
N LEU A 119 3.15 -9.90 14.18
CA LEU A 119 4.06 -9.32 15.18
C LEU A 119 5.11 -8.46 14.48
N TRP A 120 4.73 -7.22 14.16
CA TRP A 120 5.67 -6.25 13.64
C TRP A 120 6.70 -5.84 14.71
N GLY A 121 7.94 -5.65 14.32
CA GLY A 121 8.96 -5.04 15.16
C GLY A 121 8.70 -3.54 15.41
N LYS A 122 9.69 -2.86 15.97
CA LYS A 122 9.66 -1.39 16.01
C LYS A 122 9.98 -0.86 14.61
N LEU A 123 8.96 -0.38 13.93
CA LEU A 123 9.06 0.15 12.57
C LEU A 123 8.94 1.67 12.56
N ASP A 124 9.72 2.33 11.70
CA ASP A 124 9.52 3.74 11.38
C ASP A 124 8.31 3.91 10.45
N PHE A 125 8.15 2.97 9.49
CA PHE A 125 7.05 2.95 8.52
C PHE A 125 6.46 1.56 8.35
N LEU A 126 5.13 1.48 8.24
CA LEU A 126 4.43 0.33 7.69
C LEU A 126 3.72 0.76 6.42
N VAL A 127 4.13 0.21 5.29
CA VAL A 127 3.46 0.42 4.01
C VAL A 127 2.48 -0.73 3.78
N ILE A 128 1.22 -0.40 3.55
CA ILE A 128 0.15 -1.37 3.32
C ILE A 128 -0.31 -1.28 1.87
N ASP A 129 -0.22 -2.38 1.13
CA ASP A 129 -0.79 -2.50 -0.20
C ASP A 129 -2.25 -2.96 -0.09
N MET A 130 -3.20 -2.07 -0.41
CA MET A 130 -4.64 -2.28 -0.23
C MET A 130 -5.27 -2.97 -1.44
N PRO A 131 -6.40 -3.70 -1.30
CA PRO A 131 -7.20 -4.09 -2.45
C PRO A 131 -7.62 -2.87 -3.28
N PRO A 132 -7.86 -3.04 -4.59
CA PRO A 132 -8.35 -1.94 -5.43
C PRO A 132 -9.81 -1.59 -5.11
N GLY A 133 -10.15 -0.31 -5.30
CA GLY A 133 -11.52 0.18 -5.15
C GLY A 133 -11.87 0.63 -3.74
N ILE A 134 -13.14 1.03 -3.59
CA ILE A 134 -13.73 1.51 -2.34
C ILE A 134 -14.51 0.34 -1.73
N GLY A 135 -13.78 -0.63 -1.19
CA GLY A 135 -14.37 -1.84 -0.60
C GLY A 135 -14.31 -1.85 0.92
N ASP A 136 -14.92 -2.89 1.50
CA ASP A 136 -14.98 -3.10 2.95
C ASP A 136 -13.59 -3.11 3.59
N ALA A 137 -12.59 -3.70 2.94
CA ALA A 137 -11.23 -3.76 3.46
C ALA A 137 -10.61 -2.37 3.75
N VAL A 138 -10.87 -1.37 2.91
CA VAL A 138 -10.39 0.00 3.13
C VAL A 138 -11.14 0.64 4.29
N LEU A 139 -12.45 0.44 4.36
CA LEU A 139 -13.29 0.98 5.44
C LEU A 139 -12.92 0.36 6.79
N ASP A 140 -12.66 -0.94 6.81
CA ASP A 140 -12.25 -1.65 8.01
C ASP A 140 -10.85 -1.22 8.48
N LEU A 141 -9.89 -1.09 7.55
CA LEU A 141 -8.55 -0.59 7.88
C LEU A 141 -8.65 0.80 8.54
N VAL A 142 -9.39 1.71 7.95
CA VAL A 142 -9.57 3.08 8.45
C VAL A 142 -10.23 3.12 9.83
N ARG A 143 -11.15 2.18 10.11
CA ARG A 143 -11.80 2.06 11.43
C ARG A 143 -10.88 1.49 12.49
N LEU A 144 -10.03 0.52 12.11
CA LEU A 144 -9.16 -0.20 13.02
C LEU A 144 -7.84 0.52 13.29
N VAL A 145 -7.34 1.28 12.31
CA VAL A 145 -6.03 1.95 12.35
C VAL A 145 -6.24 3.46 12.40
N ARG A 146 -6.26 4.02 13.61
CA ARG A 146 -6.63 5.43 13.85
C ARG A 146 -5.78 6.46 13.12
N ASN A 147 -4.50 6.18 12.91
CA ASN A 147 -3.53 7.13 12.34
C ASN A 147 -3.04 6.69 10.95
N VAL A 148 -3.87 5.93 10.23
CA VAL A 148 -3.53 5.55 8.86
C VAL A 148 -3.56 6.76 7.94
N GLU A 149 -2.52 6.86 7.11
CA GLU A 149 -2.40 7.89 6.09
C GLU A 149 -2.59 7.23 4.71
N ILE A 150 -3.46 7.79 3.89
CA ILE A 150 -3.78 7.17 2.59
C ILE A 150 -3.01 7.86 1.47
N LEU A 151 -2.22 7.10 0.73
CA LEU A 151 -1.62 7.49 -0.53
C LEU A 151 -2.46 6.91 -1.67
N VAL A 152 -2.99 7.78 -2.53
CA VAL A 152 -3.89 7.36 -3.62
C VAL A 152 -3.13 7.29 -4.94
N VAL A 153 -3.22 6.15 -5.63
CA VAL A 153 -2.62 5.96 -6.96
C VAL A 153 -3.70 6.01 -8.03
N THR A 154 -3.46 6.78 -9.08
CA THR A 154 -4.33 6.89 -10.26
C THR A 154 -3.51 6.79 -11.55
N THR A 155 -4.19 6.83 -12.69
CA THR A 155 -3.60 6.96 -14.02
C THR A 155 -4.18 8.19 -14.73
N PRO A 156 -3.64 8.65 -15.88
CA PRO A 156 -4.17 9.78 -16.64
C PRO A 156 -5.63 9.64 -17.11
N SER A 157 -6.24 8.47 -16.95
CA SER A 157 -7.61 8.16 -17.37
C SER A 157 -8.65 9.00 -16.59
N GLN A 158 -9.53 9.70 -17.29
CA GLN A 158 -10.65 10.43 -16.68
C GLN A 158 -11.55 9.52 -15.85
N LEU A 159 -11.84 8.29 -16.34
CA LEU A 159 -12.63 7.31 -15.60
C LEU A 159 -11.94 6.86 -14.32
N ALA A 160 -10.60 6.73 -14.33
CA ALA A 160 -9.86 6.44 -13.11
C ALA A 160 -9.99 7.57 -12.10
N PHE A 161 -9.91 8.80 -12.54
CA PHE A 161 -9.99 9.96 -11.67
C PHE A 161 -11.39 10.16 -11.07
N GLU A 162 -12.46 9.84 -11.79
CA GLU A 162 -13.82 9.88 -11.22
C GLU A 162 -13.97 8.92 -10.03
N THR A 163 -13.31 7.77 -10.06
CA THR A 163 -13.29 6.86 -8.90
C THR A 163 -12.43 7.41 -7.77
N VAL A 164 -11.30 8.05 -8.09
CA VAL A 164 -10.46 8.74 -7.09
C VAL A 164 -11.23 9.86 -6.40
N LYS A 165 -11.99 10.67 -7.16
CA LYS A 165 -12.82 11.75 -6.61
C LYS A 165 -13.81 11.22 -5.56
N LYS A 166 -14.54 10.14 -5.88
CA LYS A 166 -15.46 9.50 -4.94
C LYS A 166 -14.72 8.99 -3.70
N PHE A 167 -13.58 8.36 -3.89
CA PHE A 167 -12.78 7.79 -2.82
C PHE A 167 -12.24 8.86 -1.87
N VAL A 168 -11.60 9.90 -2.39
CA VAL A 168 -11.08 11.02 -1.61
C VAL A 168 -12.19 11.73 -0.84
N THR A 169 -13.36 11.93 -1.47
CA THR A 169 -14.53 12.53 -0.81
C THR A 169 -14.96 11.69 0.39
N LEU A 170 -15.03 10.37 0.24
CA LEU A 170 -15.37 9.46 1.35
C LEU A 170 -14.33 9.53 2.48
N LEU A 171 -13.04 9.47 2.16
CA LEU A 171 -11.98 9.56 3.16
C LEU A 171 -12.04 10.89 3.95
N LYS A 172 -12.32 12.00 3.27
CA LYS A 172 -12.53 13.30 3.92
C LYS A 172 -13.73 13.30 4.87
N GLN A 173 -14.85 12.71 4.47
CA GLN A 173 -16.03 12.57 5.34
C GLN A 173 -15.72 11.74 6.58
N MET A 174 -14.86 10.73 6.45
CA MET A 174 -14.37 9.90 7.55
C MET A 174 -13.23 10.56 8.35
N LYS A 175 -12.79 11.77 7.98
CA LYS A 175 -11.67 12.50 8.59
C LYS A 175 -10.34 11.74 8.54
N VAL A 176 -10.14 10.94 7.50
CA VAL A 176 -8.90 10.21 7.27
C VAL A 176 -7.89 11.11 6.57
N LYS A 177 -6.65 11.06 7.00
CA LYS A 177 -5.57 11.81 6.37
C LYS A 177 -5.24 11.24 5.01
N VAL A 178 -5.48 12.02 3.95
CA VAL A 178 -5.00 11.72 2.60
C VAL A 178 -3.65 12.40 2.42
N LEU A 179 -2.58 11.63 2.25
CA LEU A 179 -1.24 12.16 1.98
C LEU A 179 -1.21 12.91 0.65
N GLY A 180 -1.89 12.35 -0.34
CA GLY A 180 -2.02 12.94 -1.66
C GLY A 180 -2.28 11.90 -2.73
N VAL A 181 -2.25 12.36 -3.98
CA VAL A 181 -2.47 11.57 -5.19
C VAL A 181 -1.19 11.48 -6.00
N VAL A 182 -0.85 10.27 -6.45
CA VAL A 182 0.23 9.99 -7.40
C VAL A 182 -0.41 9.57 -8.72
N GLU A 183 -0.06 10.26 -9.80
CA GLU A 183 -0.43 9.89 -11.17
C GLU A 183 0.62 8.94 -11.73
N ASN A 184 0.26 7.68 -11.96
CA ASN A 184 1.16 6.66 -12.49
C ASN A 184 0.87 6.37 -13.96
N MET A 185 1.87 5.85 -14.68
CA MET A 185 1.79 5.44 -16.09
C MET A 185 1.45 6.60 -17.04
N LYS A 186 1.99 7.79 -16.78
CA LYS A 186 1.79 8.96 -17.66
C LYS A 186 2.53 8.77 -18.97
N MET A 187 1.84 8.91 -20.09
CA MET A 187 2.40 8.77 -21.44
C MET A 187 2.55 10.11 -22.16
N ASP A 188 1.71 11.08 -21.85
CA ASP A 188 1.65 12.39 -22.48
C ASP A 188 1.79 13.52 -21.46
N ASN A 189 1.84 14.76 -21.95
CA ASN A 189 1.94 15.95 -21.11
C ASN A 189 0.56 16.57 -20.78
N ALA A 190 -0.50 15.81 -20.77
CA ALA A 190 -1.83 16.31 -20.45
C ALA A 190 -1.97 16.54 -18.92
N ASP A 191 -1.84 17.79 -18.48
CA ASP A 191 -1.83 18.22 -17.08
C ASP A 191 -3.20 18.31 -16.44
N LYS A 192 -4.02 17.27 -16.56
CA LYS A 192 -5.40 17.33 -16.06
C LYS A 192 -5.59 16.76 -14.66
N ILE A 193 -4.71 15.87 -14.19
CA ILE A 193 -4.88 15.19 -12.91
C ILE A 193 -4.44 16.08 -11.76
N GLU A 194 -3.34 16.82 -11.89
CA GLU A 194 -2.86 17.77 -10.91
C GLU A 194 -3.93 18.80 -10.54
N ALA A 195 -4.42 19.59 -11.51
CA ALA A 195 -5.46 20.60 -11.29
C ALA A 195 -6.74 20.00 -10.65
N LYS A 196 -7.17 18.85 -11.13
CA LYS A 196 -8.33 18.15 -10.56
C LYS A 196 -8.09 17.67 -9.12
N THR A 197 -6.86 17.30 -8.78
CA THR A 197 -6.50 16.88 -7.42
C THR A 197 -6.50 18.09 -6.49
N GLU A 198 -6.00 19.23 -6.95
CA GLU A 198 -6.06 20.50 -6.20
C GLU A 198 -7.51 20.95 -5.96
N GLU A 199 -8.39 20.83 -6.97
CA GLU A 199 -9.84 21.08 -6.79
C GLU A 199 -10.48 20.20 -5.71
N LEU A 200 -9.97 18.98 -5.53
CA LEU A 200 -10.40 18.11 -4.44
C LEU A 200 -9.83 18.54 -3.07
N GLY A 201 -8.91 19.52 -3.04
CA GLY A 201 -8.26 19.98 -1.83
C GLY A 201 -7.44 18.90 -1.14
N VAL A 202 -6.70 18.11 -1.92
CA VAL A 202 -5.67 17.15 -1.46
C VAL A 202 -4.39 17.38 -2.25
N PRO A 203 -3.21 17.09 -1.67
CA PRO A 203 -1.94 17.27 -2.36
C PRO A 203 -1.82 16.41 -3.62
N PHE A 204 -1.31 16.98 -4.71
CA PHE A 204 -0.78 16.23 -5.82
C PHE A 204 0.71 15.96 -5.54
N LEU A 205 1.09 14.69 -5.40
CA LEU A 205 2.45 14.30 -5.01
C LEU A 205 3.39 14.16 -6.21
N GLY A 206 2.84 14.11 -7.40
CA GLY A 206 3.60 14.07 -8.64
C GLY A 206 3.13 13.00 -9.61
N GLU A 207 3.80 12.99 -10.74
CA GLU A 207 3.55 12.07 -11.85
C GLU A 207 4.72 11.09 -12.03
N ILE A 208 4.39 9.86 -12.39
CA ILE A 208 5.34 8.82 -12.75
C ILE A 208 5.08 8.45 -14.21
N ARG A 209 6.06 8.65 -15.05
CA ARG A 209 5.96 8.29 -16.47
C ARG A 209 5.97 6.77 -16.66
N TYR A 210 5.27 6.32 -17.68
CA TYR A 210 5.34 4.92 -18.10
C TYR A 210 6.78 4.57 -18.50
N ASP A 211 7.34 3.55 -17.84
CA ASP A 211 8.68 3.07 -18.12
C ASP A 211 8.64 1.56 -18.41
N PRO A 212 8.90 1.13 -19.68
CA PRO A 212 8.90 -0.29 -20.04
C PRO A 212 10.02 -1.08 -19.37
N LYS A 213 11.00 -0.43 -18.74
CA LYS A 213 12.06 -1.11 -17.97
C LYS A 213 11.50 -1.72 -16.68
N VAL A 214 10.40 -1.20 -16.16
CA VAL A 214 9.77 -1.69 -14.94
C VAL A 214 9.41 -3.16 -15.06
N GLU A 215 8.82 -3.60 -16.18
CA GLU A 215 8.47 -5.00 -16.40
C GLU A 215 9.68 -5.93 -16.31
N LYS A 216 10.84 -5.48 -16.81
CA LYS A 216 12.10 -6.24 -16.75
C LYS A 216 12.77 -6.17 -15.37
N ALA A 217 12.31 -5.30 -14.51
CA ALA A 217 12.82 -5.10 -13.16
C ALA A 217 12.02 -5.90 -12.11
N ILE A 218 10.82 -6.38 -12.45
CA ILE A 218 10.01 -7.23 -11.57
C ILE A 218 10.82 -8.44 -11.10
N GLY A 219 10.79 -8.68 -9.79
CA GLY A 219 11.56 -9.75 -9.15
C GLY A 219 13.04 -9.43 -8.92
N ASN A 220 13.46 -8.19 -9.19
CA ASN A 220 14.84 -7.76 -8.95
C ASN A 220 14.87 -6.36 -8.33
N GLU A 221 15.08 -6.30 -7.03
CA GLU A 221 15.10 -5.06 -6.24
C GLU A 221 16.06 -4.01 -6.80
N ALA A 222 17.31 -4.42 -7.13
CA ALA A 222 18.31 -3.47 -7.60
C ALA A 222 17.91 -2.82 -8.92
N LYS A 223 17.36 -3.62 -9.86
CA LYS A 223 16.82 -3.09 -11.12
C LYS A 223 15.60 -2.21 -10.91
N LEU A 224 14.72 -2.57 -9.98
CA LEU A 224 13.53 -1.79 -9.68
C LEU A 224 13.88 -0.42 -9.12
N LEU A 225 14.88 -0.36 -8.24
CA LEU A 225 15.36 0.90 -7.64
C LEU A 225 16.13 1.80 -8.62
N ASP A 226 16.47 1.31 -9.81
CA ASP A 226 17.09 2.06 -10.91
C ASP A 226 16.09 2.52 -11.98
N THR A 227 14.79 2.39 -11.72
CA THR A 227 13.72 2.80 -12.64
C THR A 227 13.22 4.22 -12.38
N GLU A 228 12.47 4.77 -13.35
CA GLU A 228 11.82 6.08 -13.22
C GLU A 228 10.85 6.12 -12.04
N ILE A 229 10.09 5.05 -11.79
CA ILE A 229 9.19 5.00 -10.64
C ILE A 229 9.96 5.16 -9.32
N ALA A 230 11.10 4.50 -9.17
CA ALA A 230 11.87 4.59 -7.94
C ALA A 230 12.46 6.00 -7.75
N ARG A 231 12.88 6.65 -8.82
CA ARG A 231 13.37 8.03 -8.78
C ARG A 231 12.26 8.98 -8.29
N ARG A 232 11.06 8.88 -8.87
CA ARG A 232 9.93 9.74 -8.51
C ARG A 232 9.42 9.48 -7.09
N ILE A 233 9.36 8.21 -6.69
CA ILE A 233 9.00 7.84 -5.31
C ILE A 233 10.00 8.42 -4.30
N LYS A 234 11.28 8.43 -4.62
CA LYS A 234 12.31 9.07 -3.78
C LYS A 234 12.05 10.57 -3.58
N GLU A 235 11.72 11.29 -4.66
CA GLU A 235 11.37 12.71 -4.60
C GLU A 235 10.12 12.94 -3.73
N ILE A 236 9.10 12.08 -3.86
CA ILE A 236 7.89 12.12 -3.02
C ILE A 236 8.23 11.88 -1.54
N ILE A 237 9.09 10.91 -1.23
CA ILE A 237 9.54 10.66 0.13
C ILE A 237 10.21 11.90 0.72
N ASP A 238 11.14 12.50 -0.03
CA ASP A 238 11.91 13.66 0.44
C ASP A 238 11.04 14.89 0.70
N SER A 239 9.99 15.08 -0.09
CA SER A 239 9.10 16.25 0.04
C SER A 239 7.95 16.05 1.02
N THR A 240 7.54 14.81 1.32
CA THR A 240 6.26 14.54 2.02
C THR A 240 6.44 13.72 3.29
N LEU A 241 7.44 12.86 3.36
CA LEU A 241 7.56 11.87 4.43
C LEU A 241 8.75 12.12 5.36
N CYS A 242 9.77 12.80 4.89
CA CYS A 242 10.98 13.21 5.62
C CYS A 242 11.04 14.75 5.70
#